data_ae834c31c7868f19a57b3081595b30e5
#
_entry.id   ae834c31c7868f19a57b3081595b30e5
#
_cell.length_a   1.000
_cell.length_b   1.000
_cell.length_c   1.000
_cell.angle_alpha   90.00
_cell.angle_beta   90.00
_cell.angle_gamma   90.00
#
_symmetry.space_group_name_H-M   'P 1'
#
loop_
_entity.id
_entity.type
_entity.pdbx_description
1 polymer ?
#
loop_
_entity_poly.entity_id
_entity_poly.type
_entity_poly.pdbx_seq_one_letter_code
_entity_poly.pdbx_strand_id
1 'polypeptide(L)'
;ESVNAGLMKEPDYDLIKSRQSILGSPSLRNSFLADRRIFFGKFCKNTQSYKPRFNEKQMLGILSEAIIRVEKLFDEVNPDLILGFVPVTLHEYLILRYAESRNIRVQLLRSTKIDNYISFHDKLIGISSNIKKKIDFPPKYSQDINSVAENYLINTRERGAVYEGMHNSDYAFKKFQLSKFIPKLLSSLKNEYIRLKDNTLKNDNHNPGFLVPALIDNLLTPIRAKLARNFIQKHRKIRLNEFNSGYSFCLYPLHFEPEIALQIYGRPLQNQIETIR
;
A
#
# COMPACT_ATOMS: atom_id res chain seq x y z
N GLU A 1 -2.11 -9.01 17.55
CA GLU A 1 -1.60 -10.02 18.49
C GLU A 1 -0.23 -10.57 18.09
N SER A 2 -0.01 -11.03 16.84
CA SER A 2 1.27 -11.59 16.38
C SER A 2 2.43 -10.60 16.48
N VAL A 3 2.20 -9.30 16.25
CA VAL A 3 3.24 -8.27 16.40
C VAL A 3 3.71 -8.22 17.85
N ASN A 4 2.77 -8.14 18.80
CA ASN A 4 3.13 -8.09 20.23
C ASN A 4 3.84 -9.37 20.70
N ALA A 5 3.34 -10.53 20.28
CA ALA A 5 3.95 -11.81 20.60
C ALA A 5 5.35 -11.95 19.97
N GLY A 6 5.51 -11.54 18.72
CA GLY A 6 6.79 -11.61 18.02
C GLY A 6 7.86 -10.66 18.58
N LEU A 7 7.45 -9.53 19.15
CA LEU A 7 8.39 -8.59 19.79
C LEU A 7 9.00 -9.14 21.08
N MET A 8 8.32 -10.08 21.73
CA MET A 8 8.72 -10.66 23.02
C MET A 8 9.50 -11.97 22.87
N LYS A 9 9.58 -12.51 21.66
CA LYS A 9 10.21 -13.80 21.39
C LYS A 9 11.50 -13.65 20.60
N GLU A 10 12.40 -14.59 20.78
CA GLU A 10 13.54 -14.77 19.89
C GLU A 10 13.05 -15.25 18.52
N PRO A 11 13.62 -14.74 17.41
CA PRO A 11 13.28 -15.20 16.07
C PRO A 11 13.63 -16.68 15.88
N ASP A 12 12.71 -17.41 15.31
CA ASP A 12 13.00 -18.78 14.83
C ASP A 12 13.56 -18.71 13.39
N TYR A 13 14.89 -18.69 13.31
CA TYR A 13 15.59 -18.56 12.03
C TYR A 13 15.43 -19.82 11.15
N ASP A 14 15.36 -21.01 11.75
CA ASP A 14 15.22 -22.26 11.03
C ASP A 14 13.82 -22.39 10.44
N LEU A 15 12.80 -21.99 11.18
CA LEU A 15 11.43 -21.88 10.67
C LEU A 15 11.38 -20.91 9.48
N ILE A 16 11.88 -19.69 9.62
CA ILE A 16 11.87 -18.69 8.54
C ILE A 16 12.58 -19.24 7.30
N LYS A 17 13.76 -19.82 7.46
CA LYS A 17 14.55 -20.38 6.37
C LYS A 17 13.82 -21.52 5.65
N SER A 18 13.25 -22.44 6.41
CA SER A 18 12.49 -23.56 5.86
C SER A 18 11.26 -23.08 5.10
N ARG A 19 10.53 -22.11 5.63
CA ARG A 19 9.33 -21.56 4.98
C ARG A 19 9.66 -20.69 3.78
N GLN A 20 10.77 -19.99 3.78
CA GLN A 20 11.21 -19.25 2.60
C GLN A 20 11.48 -20.17 1.41
N SER A 21 12.02 -21.36 1.62
CA SER A 21 12.23 -22.36 0.55
C SER A 21 10.90 -22.91 0.01
N ILE A 22 9.89 -23.08 0.85
CA ILE A 22 8.56 -23.61 0.49
C ILE A 22 7.70 -22.53 -0.19
N LEU A 23 7.67 -21.32 0.37
CA LEU A 23 6.84 -20.22 -0.12
C LEU A 23 7.44 -19.52 -1.35
N GLY A 24 8.67 -19.86 -1.69
CA GLY A 24 9.32 -19.43 -2.93
C GLY A 24 9.59 -17.92 -3.02
N SER A 25 9.75 -17.45 -4.25
CA SER A 25 9.97 -16.04 -4.55
C SER A 25 8.65 -15.31 -4.81
N PRO A 26 8.47 -14.07 -4.37
CA PRO A 26 9.48 -13.23 -3.72
C PRO A 26 9.76 -13.62 -2.28
N SER A 27 10.96 -13.29 -1.80
CA SER A 27 11.42 -13.57 -0.44
C SER A 27 10.40 -13.14 0.61
N LEU A 28 10.30 -13.88 1.73
CA LEU A 28 9.46 -13.52 2.88
C LEU A 28 9.77 -12.12 3.44
N ARG A 29 10.96 -11.59 3.22
CA ARG A 29 11.28 -10.20 3.55
C ARG A 29 10.34 -9.21 2.86
N ASN A 30 9.81 -9.54 1.69
CA ASN A 30 8.84 -8.69 0.99
C ASN A 30 7.51 -8.58 1.72
N SER A 31 7.19 -9.54 2.58
CA SER A 31 6.01 -9.46 3.42
C SER A 31 6.04 -8.26 4.37
N PHE A 32 7.23 -7.85 4.83
CA PHE A 32 7.39 -6.62 5.60
C PHE A 32 7.17 -5.36 4.75
N LEU A 33 7.59 -5.42 3.49
CA LEU A 33 7.40 -4.32 2.55
C LEU A 33 5.92 -4.14 2.22
N ALA A 34 5.13 -5.22 2.29
CA ALA A 34 3.69 -5.15 2.15
C ALA A 34 3.03 -4.42 3.32
N ASP A 35 3.55 -4.57 4.53
CA ASP A 35 2.99 -3.92 5.71
C ASP A 35 3.81 -2.71 6.15
N ARG A 36 3.44 -1.54 5.65
CA ARG A 36 4.10 -0.28 5.99
C ARG A 36 4.07 0.04 7.49
N ARG A 37 3.11 -0.49 8.23
CA ARG A 37 3.00 -0.29 9.68
C ARG A 37 4.08 -1.02 10.46
N ILE A 38 4.61 -2.10 9.86
CA ILE A 38 5.71 -2.88 10.43
C ILE A 38 7.05 -2.33 9.94
N PHE A 39 7.21 -2.15 8.64
CA PHE A 39 8.50 -1.80 8.04
C PHE A 39 8.84 -0.32 8.20
N PHE A 40 7.91 0.55 7.87
CA PHE A 40 8.15 2.00 7.93
C PHE A 40 7.63 2.58 9.21
N GLY A 41 8.45 3.31 9.87
CA GLY A 41 8.24 4.18 11.01
C GLY A 41 6.86 4.27 11.66
N LYS A 42 6.85 4.91 12.77
CA LYS A 42 5.77 4.92 13.75
C LYS A 42 4.38 5.33 13.21
N PHE A 43 4.30 6.07 12.11
CA PHE A 43 3.06 6.77 11.76
C PHE A 43 2.43 6.40 10.41
N CYS A 44 3.05 5.58 9.60
CA CYS A 44 2.51 5.09 8.32
C CYS A 44 1.88 6.16 7.41
N LYS A 45 2.40 7.38 7.43
CA LYS A 45 1.93 8.47 6.59
C LYS A 45 3.06 9.04 5.73
N ASN A 46 2.68 9.74 4.68
CA ASN A 46 3.58 10.26 3.64
C ASN A 46 4.72 11.16 4.13
N THR A 47 4.62 11.66 5.34
CA THR A 47 5.58 12.60 5.95
C THR A 47 6.45 11.96 6.99
N GLN A 48 6.35 10.67 7.14
CA GLN A 48 7.04 9.96 8.19
C GLN A 48 8.51 9.73 7.89
N SER A 49 9.25 9.42 8.96
CA SER A 49 10.60 8.94 8.87
C SER A 49 10.64 7.57 8.19
N TYR A 50 11.52 7.41 7.20
CA TYR A 50 11.82 6.11 6.59
C TYR A 50 12.64 5.19 7.51
N LYS A 51 12.84 5.56 8.77
CA LYS A 51 13.47 4.69 9.74
C LYS A 51 12.53 3.53 10.07
N PRO A 52 13.01 2.28 10.01
CA PRO A 52 12.22 1.13 10.43
C PRO A 52 11.68 1.34 11.86
N ARG A 53 10.45 0.93 12.08
CA ARG A 53 9.83 1.01 13.41
C ARG A 53 10.45 0.03 14.37
N PHE A 54 10.79 -1.15 13.87
CA PHE A 54 11.37 -2.25 14.59
C PHE A 54 12.78 -2.53 14.07
N ASN A 55 13.67 -3.00 14.93
CA ASN A 55 14.97 -3.49 14.51
C ASN A 55 14.82 -4.86 13.78
N GLU A 56 15.88 -5.32 13.15
CA GLU A 56 15.84 -6.55 12.34
C GLU A 56 15.43 -7.78 13.16
N LYS A 57 15.97 -7.94 14.35
CA LYS A 57 15.62 -9.03 15.26
C LYS A 57 14.13 -9.04 15.61
N GLN A 58 13.58 -7.86 15.92
CA GLN A 58 12.16 -7.70 16.19
C GLN A 58 11.29 -8.01 14.96
N MET A 59 11.71 -7.57 13.79
CA MET A 59 10.99 -7.89 12.54
C MET A 59 10.97 -9.38 12.26
N LEU A 60 12.09 -10.07 12.46
CA LEU A 60 12.16 -11.53 12.29
C LEU A 60 11.34 -12.28 13.35
N GLY A 61 11.30 -11.81 14.59
CA GLY A 61 10.41 -12.36 15.62
C GLY A 61 8.92 -12.22 15.24
N ILE A 62 8.54 -11.04 14.72
CA ILE A 62 7.18 -10.82 14.20
C ILE A 62 6.87 -11.77 13.04
N LEU A 63 7.84 -11.98 12.13
CA LEU A 63 7.68 -12.89 11.00
C LEU A 63 7.49 -14.34 11.45
N SER A 64 8.33 -14.82 12.37
CA SER A 64 8.22 -16.17 12.92
C SER A 64 6.84 -16.41 13.54
N GLU A 65 6.38 -15.49 14.37
CA GLU A 65 5.07 -15.59 15.01
C GLU A 65 3.91 -15.50 14.00
N ALA A 66 4.05 -14.68 12.99
CA ALA A 66 3.05 -14.58 11.92
C ALA A 66 2.96 -15.87 11.10
N ILE A 67 4.11 -16.50 10.79
CA ILE A 67 4.18 -17.79 10.12
C ILE A 67 3.45 -18.85 10.95
N ILE A 68 3.81 -19.01 12.24
CA ILE A 68 3.21 -20.00 13.14
C ILE A 68 1.68 -19.83 13.18
N ARG A 69 1.19 -18.60 13.29
CA ARG A 69 -0.25 -18.34 13.35
C ARG A 69 -0.97 -18.60 12.05
N VAL A 70 -0.34 -18.28 10.93
CA VAL A 70 -0.92 -18.56 9.61
C VAL A 70 -0.97 -20.06 9.37
N GLU A 71 0.09 -20.82 9.69
CA GLU A 71 0.08 -22.28 9.60
C GLU A 71 -1.04 -22.88 10.44
N LYS A 72 -1.11 -22.48 11.69
CA LYS A 72 -2.18 -22.94 12.60
C LYS A 72 -3.58 -22.65 12.03
N LEU A 73 -3.78 -21.43 11.49
CA LEU A 73 -5.05 -21.06 10.85
C LEU A 73 -5.40 -21.99 9.69
N PHE A 74 -4.45 -22.32 8.82
CA PHE A 74 -4.67 -23.21 7.69
C PHE A 74 -4.96 -24.64 8.13
N ASP A 75 -4.31 -25.11 9.19
CA ASP A 75 -4.53 -26.47 9.73
C ASP A 75 -5.87 -26.59 10.47
N GLU A 76 -6.32 -25.52 11.15
CA GLU A 76 -7.63 -25.49 11.83
C GLU A 76 -8.79 -25.31 10.86
N VAL A 77 -8.65 -24.45 9.86
CA VAL A 77 -9.77 -24.10 8.94
C VAL A 77 -9.81 -25.03 7.73
N ASN A 78 -8.64 -25.52 7.27
CA ASN A 78 -8.49 -26.32 6.05
C ASN A 78 -9.28 -25.75 4.86
N PRO A 79 -8.99 -24.53 4.38
CA PRO A 79 -9.82 -23.83 3.42
C PRO A 79 -9.68 -24.40 2.01
N ASP A 80 -10.77 -24.50 1.26
CA ASP A 80 -10.79 -24.84 -0.17
C ASP A 80 -10.62 -23.61 -1.07
N LEU A 81 -10.93 -22.44 -0.53
CA LEU A 81 -10.91 -21.17 -1.26
C LEU A 81 -10.49 -20.04 -0.34
N ILE A 82 -9.58 -19.20 -0.81
CA ILE A 82 -9.26 -17.90 -0.21
C ILE A 82 -9.90 -16.80 -1.06
N LEU A 83 -10.80 -16.05 -0.44
CA LEU A 83 -11.37 -14.84 -1.03
C LEU A 83 -10.83 -13.63 -0.28
N GLY A 84 -10.22 -12.69 -0.98
CA GLY A 84 -9.63 -11.51 -0.35
C GLY A 84 -9.44 -10.35 -1.30
N PHE A 85 -8.87 -9.28 -0.76
CA PHE A 85 -8.39 -8.15 -1.53
C PHE A 85 -6.90 -8.32 -1.85
N VAL A 86 -6.36 -7.37 -2.59
CA VAL A 86 -4.90 -7.28 -2.78
C VAL A 86 -4.22 -7.12 -1.42
N PRO A 87 -3.31 -8.02 -1.05
CA PRO A 87 -2.68 -8.00 0.27
C PRO A 87 -1.85 -6.74 0.47
N VAL A 88 -2.11 -6.06 1.57
CA VAL A 88 -1.38 -4.85 2.01
C VAL A 88 -0.76 -5.02 3.39
N THR A 89 -1.00 -6.16 4.03
CA THR A 89 -0.46 -6.50 5.35
C THR A 89 0.40 -7.76 5.29
N LEU A 90 1.29 -7.92 6.27
CA LEU A 90 2.13 -9.12 6.43
C LEU A 90 1.30 -10.41 6.41
N HIS A 91 0.21 -10.45 7.17
CA HIS A 91 -0.60 -11.67 7.32
C HIS A 91 -1.35 -12.00 6.03
N GLU A 92 -1.96 -11.01 5.38
CA GLU A 92 -2.63 -11.23 4.09
C GLU A 92 -1.66 -11.76 3.05
N TYR A 93 -0.44 -11.22 3.03
CA TYR A 93 0.60 -11.69 2.13
C TYR A 93 1.01 -13.13 2.43
N LEU A 94 1.23 -13.48 3.70
CA LEU A 94 1.55 -14.85 4.10
C LEU A 94 0.41 -15.82 3.78
N ILE A 95 -0.83 -15.47 4.11
CA ILE A 95 -2.01 -16.30 3.79
C ILE A 95 -2.04 -16.62 2.30
N LEU A 96 -1.82 -15.63 1.45
CA LEU A 96 -1.81 -15.81 0.03
C LEU A 96 -0.68 -16.77 -0.43
N ARG A 97 0.55 -16.58 0.09
CA ARG A 97 1.69 -17.44 -0.25
C ARG A 97 1.48 -18.88 0.23
N TYR A 98 0.89 -19.07 1.41
CA TYR A 98 0.53 -20.40 1.90
C TYR A 98 -0.56 -21.06 1.06
N ALA A 99 -1.58 -20.32 0.65
CA ALA A 99 -2.59 -20.83 -0.25
C ALA A 99 -1.99 -21.31 -1.58
N GLU A 100 -1.11 -20.48 -2.18
CA GLU A 100 -0.41 -20.87 -3.41
C GLU A 100 0.47 -22.12 -3.22
N SER A 101 1.22 -22.23 -2.12
CA SER A 101 2.09 -23.38 -1.84
C SER A 101 1.33 -24.68 -1.59
N ARG A 102 0.10 -24.59 -1.07
CA ARG A 102 -0.81 -25.72 -0.83
C ARG A 102 -1.78 -25.97 -1.99
N ASN A 103 -1.63 -25.28 -3.13
CA ASN A 103 -2.54 -25.34 -4.29
C ASN A 103 -4.01 -25.02 -3.94
N ILE A 104 -4.23 -24.20 -2.91
CA ILE A 104 -5.56 -23.75 -2.54
C ILE A 104 -5.98 -22.63 -3.50
N ARG A 105 -7.22 -22.70 -3.95
CA ARG A 105 -7.77 -21.72 -4.87
C ARG A 105 -7.81 -20.31 -4.24
N VAL A 106 -7.33 -19.33 -4.99
CA VAL A 106 -7.33 -17.92 -4.56
C VAL A 106 -8.19 -17.08 -5.50
N GLN A 107 -8.96 -16.16 -4.94
CA GLN A 107 -9.71 -15.15 -5.69
C GLN A 107 -9.50 -13.78 -5.02
N LEU A 108 -8.77 -12.90 -5.70
CA LEU A 108 -8.48 -11.55 -5.23
C LEU A 108 -9.40 -10.55 -5.91
N LEU A 109 -10.15 -9.81 -5.11
CA LEU A 109 -10.97 -8.69 -5.56
C LEU A 109 -10.07 -7.50 -5.90
N ARG A 110 -10.22 -6.97 -7.11
CA ARG A 110 -9.55 -5.75 -7.55
C ARG A 110 -10.55 -4.80 -8.18
N SER A 111 -10.39 -3.51 -7.86
CA SER A 111 -11.07 -2.46 -8.62
C SER A 111 -10.52 -2.44 -10.05
N THR A 112 -11.42 -2.39 -11.01
CA THR A 112 -11.03 -2.24 -12.43
C THR A 112 -10.67 -0.80 -12.77
N LYS A 113 -10.98 0.14 -11.89
CA LYS A 113 -10.94 1.60 -12.13
C LYS A 113 -11.87 2.05 -13.27
N ILE A 114 -12.83 1.22 -13.61
CA ILE A 114 -13.89 1.49 -14.59
C ILE A 114 -15.19 1.50 -13.79
N ASP A 115 -15.78 2.66 -13.59
CA ASP A 115 -16.99 2.85 -12.79
C ASP A 115 -16.95 2.01 -11.49
N ASN A 116 -18.02 1.27 -11.20
CA ASN A 116 -18.14 0.41 -10.02
C ASN A 116 -17.80 -1.07 -10.31
N TYR A 117 -17.10 -1.35 -11.39
CA TYR A 117 -16.75 -2.73 -11.72
C TYR A 117 -15.58 -3.23 -10.88
N ILE A 118 -15.71 -4.46 -10.40
CA ILE A 118 -14.67 -5.22 -9.74
C ILE A 118 -14.30 -6.44 -10.59
N SER A 119 -13.06 -6.88 -10.46
CA SER A 119 -12.57 -8.09 -11.13
C SER A 119 -12.02 -9.07 -10.10
N PHE A 120 -12.14 -10.35 -10.39
CA PHE A 120 -11.54 -11.43 -9.62
C PHE A 120 -10.23 -11.86 -10.27
N HIS A 121 -9.17 -11.92 -9.50
CA HIS A 121 -7.86 -12.35 -9.94
C HIS A 121 -7.43 -13.58 -9.16
N ASP A 122 -6.91 -14.56 -9.89
CA ASP A 122 -6.35 -15.81 -9.35
C ASP A 122 -4.84 -15.69 -9.04
N LYS A 123 -4.23 -14.54 -9.32
CA LYS A 123 -2.79 -14.29 -9.13
C LYS A 123 -2.54 -12.97 -8.45
N LEU A 124 -1.50 -12.95 -7.63
CA LEU A 124 -1.02 -11.73 -6.98
C LEU A 124 -0.41 -10.76 -8.00
N ILE A 125 0.40 -11.27 -8.92
CA ILE A 125 1.15 -10.50 -9.90
C ILE A 125 0.73 -10.94 -11.31
N GLY A 126 0.62 -9.99 -12.21
CA GLY A 126 0.27 -10.23 -13.60
C GLY A 126 -1.23 -10.19 -13.88
N ILE A 127 -1.58 -10.62 -15.08
CA ILE A 127 -2.97 -10.64 -15.56
C ILE A 127 -3.62 -11.93 -15.08
N SER A 128 -4.84 -11.83 -14.56
CA SER A 128 -5.67 -13.00 -14.22
C SER A 128 -5.80 -13.93 -15.40
N SER A 129 -5.75 -15.24 -15.13
CA SER A 129 -5.85 -16.27 -16.17
C SER A 129 -7.13 -16.13 -17.02
N ASN A 130 -8.25 -15.76 -16.38
CA ASN A 130 -9.51 -15.52 -17.09
C ASN A 130 -9.46 -14.28 -17.99
N ILE A 131 -8.85 -13.20 -17.53
CA ILE A 131 -8.70 -11.97 -18.32
C ILE A 131 -7.74 -12.23 -19.48
N LYS A 132 -6.61 -12.89 -19.23
CA LYS A 132 -5.66 -13.26 -20.26
C LYS A 132 -6.32 -14.09 -21.36
N LYS A 133 -7.09 -15.13 -20.98
CA LYS A 133 -7.82 -15.95 -21.94
C LYS A 133 -8.78 -15.13 -22.82
N LYS A 134 -9.46 -14.13 -22.25
CA LYS A 134 -10.35 -13.24 -23.01
C LYS A 134 -9.62 -12.26 -23.91
N ILE A 135 -8.37 -11.89 -23.56
CA ILE A 135 -7.50 -11.07 -24.41
C ILE A 135 -6.97 -11.89 -25.57
N ASP A 136 -6.45 -13.09 -25.28
CA ASP A 136 -5.87 -13.98 -26.30
C ASP A 136 -6.94 -14.52 -27.26
N PHE A 137 -8.15 -14.75 -26.76
CA PHE A 137 -9.31 -15.26 -27.52
C PHE A 137 -10.54 -14.41 -27.21
N PRO A 138 -10.64 -13.19 -27.81
CA PRO A 138 -11.72 -12.28 -27.50
C PRO A 138 -13.08 -12.85 -27.98
N PRO A 139 -14.06 -12.95 -27.09
CA PRO A 139 -15.41 -13.34 -27.49
C PRO A 139 -16.02 -12.21 -28.34
N LYS A 140 -17.01 -12.56 -29.14
CA LYS A 140 -17.84 -11.55 -29.80
C LYS A 140 -18.71 -10.86 -28.74
N TYR A 141 -18.52 -9.59 -28.55
CA TYR A 141 -19.34 -8.77 -27.66
C TYR A 141 -20.54 -8.18 -28.43
N SER A 142 -21.63 -7.93 -27.72
CA SER A 142 -22.77 -7.21 -28.25
C SER A 142 -22.39 -5.77 -28.62
N GLN A 143 -23.15 -5.18 -29.53
CA GLN A 143 -22.92 -3.79 -29.94
C GLN A 143 -23.04 -2.82 -28.75
N ASP A 144 -23.94 -3.11 -27.80
CA ASP A 144 -24.13 -2.31 -26.58
C ASP A 144 -22.87 -2.30 -25.70
N ILE A 145 -22.23 -3.47 -25.51
CA ILE A 145 -20.99 -3.56 -24.74
C ILE A 145 -19.84 -2.78 -25.42
N ASN A 146 -19.74 -2.90 -26.74
CA ASN A 146 -18.73 -2.19 -27.51
C ASN A 146 -18.93 -0.66 -27.40
N SER A 147 -20.17 -0.18 -27.55
CA SER A 147 -20.47 1.25 -27.42
C SER A 147 -20.22 1.79 -26.00
N VAL A 148 -20.49 1.02 -24.96
CA VAL A 148 -20.14 1.39 -23.58
C VAL A 148 -18.62 1.51 -23.42
N ALA A 149 -17.86 0.56 -23.96
CA ALA A 149 -16.40 0.57 -23.91
C ALA A 149 -15.80 1.76 -24.69
N GLU A 150 -16.31 2.04 -25.88
CA GLU A 150 -15.88 3.18 -26.70
C GLU A 150 -16.17 4.52 -26.01
N ASN A 151 -17.37 4.68 -25.47
CA ASN A 151 -17.75 5.88 -24.71
C ASN A 151 -16.87 6.07 -23.48
N TYR A 152 -16.53 4.99 -22.77
CA TYR A 152 -15.60 5.06 -21.65
C TYR A 152 -14.22 5.52 -22.09
N LEU A 153 -13.68 4.99 -23.18
CA LEU A 153 -12.38 5.37 -23.73
C LEU A 153 -12.35 6.84 -24.16
N ILE A 154 -13.40 7.30 -24.87
CA ILE A 154 -13.52 8.70 -25.30
C ILE A 154 -13.54 9.63 -24.07
N ASN A 155 -14.43 9.36 -23.12
CA ASN A 155 -14.55 10.16 -21.89
C ASN A 155 -13.24 10.19 -21.08
N THR A 156 -12.54 9.06 -21.00
CA THR A 156 -11.26 8.97 -20.27
C THR A 156 -10.15 9.76 -20.97
N ARG A 157 -10.12 9.76 -22.30
CA ARG A 157 -9.16 10.55 -23.08
C ARG A 157 -9.41 12.06 -22.98
N GLU A 158 -10.67 12.48 -22.96
CA GLU A 158 -11.03 13.88 -22.88
C GLU A 158 -10.91 14.48 -21.48
N ARG A 159 -11.32 13.73 -20.45
CA ARG A 159 -11.44 14.22 -19.07
C ARG A 159 -10.36 13.70 -18.13
N GLY A 160 -9.58 12.73 -18.57
CA GLY A 160 -8.67 11.96 -17.72
C GLY A 160 -9.40 10.91 -16.90
N ALA A 161 -8.66 9.90 -16.46
CA ALA A 161 -9.19 8.90 -15.54
C ALA A 161 -9.33 9.50 -14.14
N VAL A 162 -10.53 9.47 -13.59
CA VAL A 162 -10.76 9.82 -12.18
C VAL A 162 -10.43 8.58 -11.35
N TYR A 163 -9.38 8.67 -10.54
CA TYR A 163 -9.03 7.60 -9.61
C TYR A 163 -10.00 7.60 -8.43
N GLU A 164 -10.53 6.42 -8.06
CA GLU A 164 -11.39 6.28 -6.89
C GLU A 164 -10.72 6.87 -5.65
N GLY A 165 -11.45 7.71 -4.93
CA GLY A 165 -10.95 8.40 -3.72
C GLY A 165 -10.09 9.64 -3.99
N MET A 166 -9.85 10.01 -5.24
CA MET A 166 -9.17 11.25 -5.59
C MET A 166 -10.18 12.38 -5.81
N HIS A 167 -10.40 13.17 -4.80
CA HIS A 167 -11.00 14.48 -5.00
C HIS A 167 -9.88 15.50 -5.25
N ASN A 168 -10.01 16.31 -6.30
CA ASN A 168 -9.05 17.38 -6.63
C ASN A 168 -8.69 18.29 -5.47
N SER A 169 -9.57 18.39 -4.47
CA SER A 169 -9.36 19.13 -3.22
C SER A 169 -8.34 18.49 -2.28
N ASP A 170 -8.06 17.18 -2.40
CA ASP A 170 -7.22 16.45 -1.44
C ASP A 170 -5.73 16.72 -1.68
N TYR A 171 -5.37 17.12 -2.90
CA TYR A 171 -4.00 17.52 -3.27
C TYR A 171 -3.73 19.01 -3.16
N ALA A 172 -4.76 19.82 -2.94
CA ALA A 172 -4.55 21.23 -2.64
C ALA A 172 -3.85 21.36 -1.29
N PHE A 173 -2.68 22.03 -1.27
CA PHE A 173 -2.00 22.34 -0.02
C PHE A 173 -2.94 23.12 0.89
N LYS A 174 -3.54 22.43 1.85
CA LYS A 174 -4.44 23.07 2.82
C LYS A 174 -3.63 24.07 3.63
N LYS A 175 -3.98 25.32 3.54
CA LYS A 175 -3.39 26.35 4.41
C LYS A 175 -3.66 25.99 5.86
N PHE A 176 -2.67 26.19 6.72
CA PHE A 176 -2.86 26.02 8.17
C PHE A 176 -3.98 26.95 8.66
N GLN A 177 -4.97 26.37 9.31
CA GLN A 177 -6.12 27.08 9.88
C GLN A 177 -6.20 26.76 11.37
N LEU A 178 -5.88 27.74 12.21
CA LEU A 178 -5.88 27.59 13.67
C LEU A 178 -7.28 27.14 14.19
N SER A 179 -8.35 27.70 13.59
CA SER A 179 -9.73 27.34 13.94
C SER A 179 -10.06 25.86 13.70
N LYS A 180 -9.43 25.22 12.75
CA LYS A 180 -9.57 23.77 12.49
C LYS A 180 -8.57 22.93 13.27
N PHE A 181 -7.43 23.51 13.64
CA PHE A 181 -6.39 22.80 14.39
C PHE A 181 -6.78 22.54 15.84
N ILE A 182 -7.33 23.56 16.53
CA ILE A 182 -7.70 23.43 17.96
C ILE A 182 -8.75 22.33 18.19
N PRO A 183 -9.87 22.26 17.47
CA PRO A 183 -10.84 21.18 17.66
C PRO A 183 -10.25 19.78 17.40
N LYS A 184 -9.39 19.65 16.39
CA LYS A 184 -8.69 18.38 16.10
C LYS A 184 -7.74 17.99 17.21
N LEU A 185 -7.01 18.95 17.77
CA LEU A 185 -6.09 18.69 18.88
C LEU A 185 -6.86 18.23 20.11
N LEU A 186 -7.97 18.88 20.45
CA LEU A 186 -8.82 18.49 21.58
C LEU A 186 -9.42 17.09 21.37
N SER A 187 -9.91 16.79 20.17
CA SER A 187 -10.38 15.44 19.82
C SER A 187 -9.27 14.41 19.95
N SER A 188 -8.06 14.73 19.51
CA SER A 188 -6.90 13.83 19.61
C SER A 188 -6.47 13.62 21.06
N LEU A 189 -6.54 14.63 21.90
CA LEU A 189 -6.30 14.51 23.34
C LEU A 189 -7.33 13.61 24.01
N LYS A 190 -8.62 13.79 23.69
CA LYS A 190 -9.71 12.93 24.18
C LYS A 190 -9.49 11.47 23.78
N ASN A 191 -9.18 11.22 22.51
CA ASN A 191 -8.96 9.88 22.00
C ASN A 191 -7.69 9.25 22.61
N GLU A 192 -6.64 10.04 22.84
CA GLU A 192 -5.43 9.58 23.51
C GLU A 192 -5.71 9.20 24.97
N TYR A 193 -6.53 9.97 25.67
CA TYR A 193 -6.96 9.65 27.03
C TYR A 193 -7.75 8.32 27.08
N ILE A 194 -8.68 8.12 26.13
CA ILE A 194 -9.43 6.85 26.01
C ILE A 194 -8.47 5.70 25.76
N ARG A 195 -7.53 5.86 24.82
CA ARG A 195 -6.52 4.86 24.49
C ARG A 195 -5.66 4.46 25.69
N LEU A 196 -5.26 5.43 26.51
CA LEU A 196 -4.43 5.17 27.70
C LEU A 196 -5.19 4.45 28.82
N LYS A 197 -6.52 4.60 28.87
CA LYS A 197 -7.37 3.86 29.80
C LYS A 197 -7.67 2.44 29.37
N ASP A 198 -7.69 2.18 28.07
CA ASP A 198 -7.96 0.85 27.53
C ASP A 198 -6.65 0.07 27.39
N ASN A 199 -6.50 -0.99 28.17
CA ASN A 199 -5.30 -1.83 28.18
C ASN A 199 -5.02 -2.48 26.80
N THR A 200 -6.05 -2.78 26.01
CA THR A 200 -5.89 -3.36 24.68
C THR A 200 -5.33 -2.34 23.71
N LEU A 201 -5.88 -1.14 23.68
CA LEU A 201 -5.44 -0.05 22.83
C LEU A 201 -4.08 0.52 23.25
N LYS A 202 -3.81 0.58 24.56
CA LYS A 202 -2.52 1.04 25.10
C LYS A 202 -1.35 0.17 24.61
N ASN A 203 -1.57 -1.14 24.54
CA ASN A 203 -0.56 -2.12 24.18
C ASN A 203 -0.58 -2.44 22.66
N ASP A 204 -1.43 -1.77 21.90
CA ASP A 204 -1.45 -1.94 20.43
C ASP A 204 -0.24 -1.28 19.79
N ASN A 205 0.73 -2.10 19.41
CA ASN A 205 1.94 -1.64 18.73
C ASN A 205 1.71 -1.11 17.29
N HIS A 206 0.54 -1.39 16.71
CA HIS A 206 0.15 -0.82 15.42
C HIS A 206 -0.42 0.59 15.55
N ASN A 207 -0.91 0.95 16.73
CA ASN A 207 -1.49 2.27 16.96
C ASN A 207 -0.49 3.18 17.70
N PRO A 208 0.11 4.14 17.02
CA PRO A 208 1.09 5.05 17.62
C PRO A 208 0.46 6.10 18.56
N GLY A 209 -0.84 6.04 18.78
CA GLY A 209 -1.61 7.05 19.48
C GLY A 209 -2.20 8.10 18.52
N PHE A 210 -2.95 9.04 19.09
CA PHE A 210 -3.68 10.06 18.33
C PHE A 210 -3.01 11.43 18.36
N LEU A 211 -2.35 11.76 19.46
CA LEU A 211 -1.80 13.11 19.69
C LEU A 211 -0.61 13.41 18.78
N VAL A 212 0.36 12.50 18.72
CA VAL A 212 1.58 12.71 17.93
C VAL A 212 1.28 12.75 16.43
N PRO A 213 0.46 11.86 15.85
CA PRO A 213 0.02 11.99 14.46
C PRO A 213 -0.70 13.31 14.18
N ALA A 214 -1.57 13.77 15.09
CA ALA A 214 -2.28 15.03 14.94
C ALA A 214 -1.33 16.23 14.89
N LEU A 215 -0.32 16.26 15.74
CA LEU A 215 0.72 17.30 15.74
C LEU A 215 1.54 17.27 14.46
N ILE A 216 1.97 16.09 14.04
CA ILE A 216 2.73 15.93 12.80
C ILE A 216 1.92 16.41 11.59
N ASP A 217 0.69 15.94 11.45
CA ASP A 217 -0.12 16.22 10.27
C ASP A 217 -0.57 17.67 10.17
N ASN A 218 -0.88 18.30 11.31
CA ASN A 218 -1.44 19.64 11.29
C ASN A 218 -0.40 20.75 11.49
N LEU A 219 0.77 20.44 12.05
CA LEU A 219 1.81 21.42 12.31
C LEU A 219 3.06 21.17 11.46
N LEU A 220 3.68 19.99 11.58
CA LEU A 220 4.96 19.73 10.92
C LEU A 220 4.81 19.51 9.40
N THR A 221 3.76 18.84 8.97
CA THR A 221 3.54 18.56 7.55
C THR A 221 3.36 19.83 6.71
N PRO A 222 2.51 20.80 7.10
CA PRO A 222 2.40 22.07 6.36
C PRO A 222 3.71 22.84 6.29
N ILE A 223 4.50 22.86 7.37
CA ILE A 223 5.80 23.53 7.40
C ILE A 223 6.77 22.85 6.43
N ARG A 224 6.90 21.53 6.50
CA ARG A 224 7.76 20.74 5.60
C ARG A 224 7.34 20.90 4.13
N ALA A 225 6.05 20.85 3.85
CA ALA A 225 5.51 21.05 2.52
C ALA A 225 5.86 22.44 1.97
N LYS A 226 5.76 23.50 2.80
CA LYS A 226 6.15 24.85 2.41
C LYS A 226 7.65 24.95 2.12
N LEU A 227 8.49 24.38 2.98
CA LEU A 227 9.94 24.35 2.77
C LEU A 227 10.33 23.59 1.51
N ALA A 228 9.75 22.40 1.30
CA ALA A 228 9.98 21.60 0.10
C ALA A 228 9.54 22.34 -1.17
N ARG A 229 8.37 22.99 -1.15
CA ARG A 229 7.88 23.79 -2.26
C ARG A 229 8.83 24.95 -2.58
N ASN A 230 9.28 25.68 -1.58
CA ASN A 230 10.22 26.78 -1.76
C ASN A 230 11.56 26.27 -2.33
N PHE A 231 12.04 25.12 -1.84
CA PHE A 231 13.25 24.49 -2.35
C PHE A 231 13.08 24.11 -3.83
N ILE A 232 11.99 23.40 -4.19
CA ILE A 232 11.71 23.00 -5.56
C ILE A 232 11.59 24.23 -6.46
N GLN A 233 10.87 25.27 -6.05
CA GLN A 233 10.73 26.49 -6.82
C GLN A 233 12.06 27.20 -7.08
N LYS A 234 12.96 27.17 -6.08
CA LYS A 234 14.29 27.77 -6.21
C LYS A 234 15.22 26.98 -7.14
N HIS A 235 15.09 25.64 -7.13
CA HIS A 235 16.05 24.75 -7.81
C HIS A 235 15.49 24.13 -9.10
N ARG A 236 14.24 24.40 -9.47
CA ARG A 236 13.70 23.91 -10.73
C ARG A 236 14.46 24.54 -11.91
N LYS A 237 14.98 23.69 -12.79
CA LYS A 237 15.76 24.13 -13.97
C LYS A 237 14.88 24.62 -15.10
N ILE A 238 13.65 24.07 -15.21
CA ILE A 238 12.74 24.34 -16.32
C ILE A 238 11.41 24.82 -15.77
N ARG A 239 10.86 25.88 -16.32
CA ARG A 239 9.52 26.37 -16.01
C ARG A 239 8.54 25.89 -17.07
N LEU A 240 7.31 25.61 -16.66
CA LEU A 240 6.26 25.12 -17.59
C LEU A 240 6.07 26.04 -18.81
N ASN A 241 6.21 27.36 -18.62
CA ASN A 241 6.13 28.33 -19.70
C ASN A 241 7.40 28.41 -20.60
N GLU A 242 8.46 27.70 -20.24
CA GLU A 242 9.68 27.56 -21.06
C GLU A 242 9.63 26.31 -21.95
N PHE A 243 8.60 25.50 -21.86
CA PHE A 243 8.32 24.42 -22.81
C PHE A 243 7.81 25.02 -24.11
N ASN A 244 8.73 25.28 -25.04
CA ASN A 244 8.35 25.65 -26.39
C ASN A 244 7.75 24.44 -27.14
N SER A 245 6.75 24.70 -27.94
CA SER A 245 6.02 23.70 -28.72
C SER A 245 6.88 22.87 -29.69
N GLY A 246 8.18 23.16 -29.80
CA GLY A 246 9.12 22.45 -30.65
C GLY A 246 9.92 21.32 -29.99
N TYR A 247 9.79 21.11 -28.70
CA TYR A 247 10.51 20.03 -28.00
C TYR A 247 9.63 18.82 -27.78
N SER A 248 10.13 17.65 -28.17
CA SER A 248 9.58 16.38 -27.72
C SER A 248 10.03 16.12 -26.27
N PHE A 249 9.11 15.79 -25.39
CA PHE A 249 9.43 15.44 -24.00
C PHE A 249 8.74 14.14 -23.61
N CYS A 250 9.38 13.42 -22.69
CA CYS A 250 8.81 12.25 -22.04
C CYS A 250 8.45 12.64 -20.60
N LEU A 251 7.18 12.45 -20.24
CA LEU A 251 6.72 12.60 -18.86
C LEU A 251 6.79 11.25 -18.15
N TYR A 252 7.65 11.15 -17.14
CA TYR A 252 7.69 9.99 -16.27
C TYR A 252 7.12 10.38 -14.88
N PRO A 253 5.88 9.98 -14.56
CA PRO A 253 5.30 10.23 -13.26
C PRO A 253 5.95 9.31 -12.22
N LEU A 254 6.60 9.89 -11.21
CA LEU A 254 7.13 9.13 -10.09
C LEU A 254 5.99 8.59 -9.23
N HIS A 255 6.05 7.31 -8.94
CA HIS A 255 5.17 6.69 -7.96
C HIS A 255 5.48 7.18 -6.55
N PHE A 256 4.46 7.15 -5.74
CA PHE A 256 4.56 7.48 -4.33
C PHE A 256 5.34 6.39 -3.59
N GLU A 257 6.39 6.73 -2.88
CA GLU A 257 7.16 5.78 -2.08
C GLU A 257 6.93 6.02 -0.58
N PRO A 258 6.88 4.96 0.22
CA PRO A 258 6.90 3.54 -0.13
C PRO A 258 5.49 3.03 -0.47
N GLU A 259 5.35 2.38 -1.59
CA GLU A 259 4.08 1.83 -2.04
C GLU A 259 4.21 0.34 -2.38
N ILE A 260 3.19 -0.43 -2.01
CA ILE A 260 3.12 -1.86 -2.32
C ILE A 260 3.21 -2.13 -3.82
N ALA A 261 2.68 -1.20 -4.63
CA ALA A 261 2.73 -1.29 -6.08
C ALA A 261 4.18 -1.40 -6.60
N LEU A 262 5.11 -0.61 -6.05
CA LEU A 262 6.53 -0.68 -6.41
C LEU A 262 7.25 -1.82 -5.70
N GLN A 263 7.00 -1.98 -4.40
CA GLN A 263 7.77 -2.88 -3.55
C GLN A 263 7.50 -4.37 -3.83
N ILE A 264 6.29 -4.70 -4.25
CA ILE A 264 5.87 -6.08 -4.49
C ILE A 264 5.53 -6.31 -5.97
N TYR A 265 4.66 -5.49 -6.54
CA TYR A 265 4.15 -5.72 -7.89
C TYR A 265 5.11 -5.24 -8.98
N GLY A 266 5.75 -4.09 -8.79
CA GLY A 266 6.69 -3.48 -9.73
C GLY A 266 8.16 -3.72 -9.34
N ARG A 267 8.48 -4.80 -8.67
CA ARG A 267 9.78 -5.04 -8.06
C ARG A 267 11.00 -4.82 -8.97
N PRO A 268 11.01 -5.22 -10.24
CA PRO A 268 12.12 -4.92 -11.13
C PRO A 268 12.32 -3.41 -11.35
N LEU A 269 11.29 -2.61 -11.09
CA LEU A 269 11.23 -1.16 -11.31
C LEU A 269 11.21 -0.37 -9.98
N GLN A 270 11.68 -0.98 -8.88
CA GLN A 270 11.68 -0.33 -7.56
C GLN A 270 12.48 0.97 -7.56
N ASN A 271 13.64 0.96 -8.19
CA ASN A 271 14.43 2.16 -8.34
C ASN A 271 13.93 2.94 -9.55
N GLN A 272 13.01 3.85 -9.29
CA GLN A 272 12.39 4.67 -10.33
C GLN A 272 13.41 5.54 -11.10
N ILE A 273 14.50 5.94 -10.45
CA ILE A 273 15.57 6.70 -11.08
C ILE A 273 16.33 5.84 -12.08
N GLU A 274 16.67 4.60 -11.72
CA GLU A 274 17.33 3.66 -12.63
C GLU A 274 16.41 3.22 -13.77
N THR A 275 15.11 3.22 -13.56
CA THR A 275 14.13 2.90 -14.60
C THR A 275 14.09 3.96 -15.71
N ILE A 276 14.46 5.20 -15.37
CA ILE A 276 14.51 6.32 -16.33
C ILE A 276 15.84 6.36 -17.11
N ARG A 277 16.90 5.78 -16.57
CA ARG A 277 18.21 5.68 -17.22
C ARG A 277 18.21 4.66 -18.34
#